data_a32bc38839fc5627289b894bb715faf7
#
_entry.id   a32bc38839fc5627289b894bb715faf7
#
_cell.length_a   1.000
_cell.length_b   1.000
_cell.length_c   1.000
_cell.angle_alpha   90.00
_cell.angle_beta   90.00
_cell.angle_gamma   90.00
#
_symmetry.space_group_name_H-M   'P 1'
#
loop_
_entity.id
_entity.type
_entity.pdbx_description
1 polymer ?
#
loop_
_entity_poly.entity_id
_entity_poly.type
_entity_poly.pdbx_seq_one_letter_code
_entity_poly.pdbx_strand_id
1 'polypeptide(L)'
;SAILRMENPVQKYSANIDSYYEFTNLFAAIAQTLGEGYALHKQDIFTRKQFKDESGKGHEFLSESYFRYFNGREHTDSMTYLTITQENKKSRLMSFDNKKWRDFLVKIRKVQDQLKDAGIKSEFLNKQEASLYVDRFFAMNFRDKMVSMTGFKVDDEMIGMGDRRCKVYSLVDVDCANLPTQIRPFTNIEVNNTSMPVDLVALVDSIPGVESVVYNQIIFVPNQKRELAMLDKKKNRHASMPNPSNLIAVEDIKRVQEVIARENKQLVYTHYNLIVTVKPDTDIQKCTNHLENAFGRMGIHISKRAYNQLELFVNSFPGNCYGMNADYDRFLTLGDAATCLMYKEKIVHSEDTPFKVYYTDRQGVPVAIDISGKEGRNKLTDNSNFFVLG
;
A
#
# COMPACT_ATOMS: atom_id res chain seq x y z
N SER A 1 14.54 11.44 4.95
CA SER A 1 13.40 10.86 4.20
C SER A 1 12.71 11.93 3.37
N ALA A 2 12.09 11.55 2.27
CA ALA A 2 11.22 12.38 1.46
C ALA A 2 9.87 11.69 1.29
N ILE A 3 8.79 12.46 1.35
CA ILE A 3 7.42 11.96 1.25
C ILE A 3 6.76 12.57 0.03
N LEU A 4 6.19 11.73 -0.82
CA LEU A 4 5.38 12.12 -1.97
C LEU A 4 3.94 11.66 -1.75
N ARG A 5 2.98 12.50 -2.11
CA ARG A 5 1.60 12.08 -2.34
C ARG A 5 1.51 11.60 -3.78
N MET A 6 0.91 10.45 -4.04
CA MET A 6 0.75 9.90 -5.38
C MET A 6 -0.64 9.33 -5.60
N GLU A 7 -1.01 9.13 -6.87
CA GLU A 7 -2.21 8.40 -7.25
C GLU A 7 -1.82 6.99 -7.70
N ASN A 8 -2.57 5.97 -7.27
CA ASN A 8 -2.41 4.63 -7.82
C ASN A 8 -2.87 4.61 -9.28
N PRO A 9 -2.14 3.92 -10.18
CA PRO A 9 -2.44 4.03 -11.62
C PRO A 9 -3.53 3.08 -12.11
N VAL A 10 -3.74 1.93 -11.42
CA VAL A 10 -4.60 0.88 -11.95
C VAL A 10 -6.07 1.20 -11.70
N GLN A 11 -6.85 1.20 -12.77
CA GLN A 11 -8.30 1.35 -12.68
C GLN A 11 -8.92 0.00 -12.30
N LYS A 12 -9.58 -0.04 -11.13
CA LYS A 12 -10.28 -1.25 -10.66
C LYS A 12 -11.41 -1.63 -11.63
N TYR A 13 -11.56 -2.92 -11.89
CA TYR A 13 -12.56 -3.49 -12.82
C TYR A 13 -12.41 -3.06 -14.28
N SER A 14 -11.24 -2.59 -14.69
CA SER A 14 -10.98 -2.17 -16.09
C SER A 14 -10.74 -3.33 -17.06
N ALA A 15 -10.63 -4.56 -16.59
CA ALA A 15 -10.19 -5.73 -17.35
C ALA A 15 -8.77 -5.62 -17.95
N ASN A 16 -8.02 -4.57 -17.61
CA ASN A 16 -6.65 -4.34 -18.09
C ASN A 16 -5.63 -5.01 -17.19
N ILE A 17 -5.23 -6.24 -17.52
CA ILE A 17 -4.24 -7.02 -16.78
C ILE A 17 -2.85 -6.40 -16.88
N ASP A 18 -2.50 -5.79 -18.00
CA ASP A 18 -1.17 -5.25 -18.27
C ASP A 18 -0.81 -4.13 -17.28
N SER A 19 -1.79 -3.31 -16.89
CA SER A 19 -1.57 -2.23 -15.93
C SER A 19 -1.05 -2.72 -14.57
N TYR A 20 -1.43 -3.92 -14.14
CA TYR A 20 -0.91 -4.53 -12.89
C TYR A 20 0.55 -4.93 -13.03
N TYR A 21 0.94 -5.48 -14.19
CA TYR A 21 2.34 -5.84 -14.47
C TYR A 21 3.21 -4.60 -14.66
N GLU A 22 2.71 -3.58 -15.36
CA GLU A 22 3.42 -2.30 -15.56
C GLU A 22 3.75 -1.65 -14.21
N PHE A 23 2.79 -1.61 -13.28
CA PHE A 23 3.03 -1.12 -11.92
C PHE A 23 4.13 -1.93 -11.22
N THR A 24 4.04 -3.26 -11.29
CA THR A 24 5.00 -4.16 -10.63
C THR A 24 6.41 -3.94 -11.16
N ASN A 25 6.55 -3.86 -12.47
CA ASN A 25 7.83 -3.63 -13.14
C ASN A 25 8.40 -2.24 -12.82
N LEU A 26 7.55 -1.21 -12.80
CA LEU A 26 7.95 0.15 -12.44
C LEU A 26 8.50 0.22 -11.01
N PHE A 27 7.80 -0.34 -10.03
CA PHE A 27 8.23 -0.27 -8.64
C PHE A 27 9.47 -1.14 -8.36
N ALA A 28 9.63 -2.26 -9.07
CA ALA A 28 10.88 -3.03 -9.06
C ALA A 28 12.05 -2.21 -9.65
N ALA A 29 11.84 -1.48 -10.75
CA ALA A 29 12.85 -0.60 -11.33
C ALA A 29 13.18 0.60 -10.43
N ILE A 30 12.20 1.16 -9.72
CA ILE A 30 12.41 2.21 -8.71
C ILE A 30 13.31 1.69 -7.59
N ALA A 31 13.05 0.48 -7.07
CA ALA A 31 13.90 -0.13 -6.05
C ALA A 31 15.35 -0.32 -6.55
N GLN A 32 15.54 -0.73 -7.81
CA GLN A 32 16.88 -0.83 -8.44
C GLN A 32 17.56 0.54 -8.54
N THR A 33 16.83 1.59 -8.93
CA THR A 33 17.33 2.96 -9.05
C THR A 33 17.79 3.52 -7.69
N LEU A 34 17.04 3.23 -6.63
CA LEU A 34 17.40 3.61 -5.28
C LEU A 34 18.70 2.92 -4.82
N GLY A 35 18.79 1.61 -5.03
CA GLY A 35 19.95 0.81 -4.68
C GLY A 35 20.17 0.65 -3.18
N GLU A 36 21.33 0.10 -2.81
CA GLU A 36 21.69 -0.26 -1.44
C GLU A 36 21.51 0.87 -0.43
N GLY A 37 20.97 0.53 0.75
CA GLY A 37 20.82 1.45 1.87
C GLY A 37 19.62 2.39 1.75
N TYR A 38 18.69 2.08 0.85
CA TYR A 38 17.44 2.80 0.72
C TYR A 38 16.25 1.90 1.05
N ALA A 39 15.22 2.51 1.60
CA ALA A 39 13.91 1.89 1.76
C ALA A 39 12.85 2.70 1.01
N LEU A 40 11.98 1.98 0.33
CA LEU A 40 10.77 2.47 -0.32
C LEU A 40 9.59 2.04 0.55
N HIS A 41 8.84 3.01 1.07
CA HIS A 41 7.69 2.76 1.93
C HIS A 41 6.44 3.37 1.30
N LYS A 42 5.59 2.54 0.74
CA LYS A 42 4.29 2.95 0.21
C LYS A 42 3.23 2.72 1.27
N GLN A 43 2.35 3.70 1.45
CA GLN A 43 1.22 3.63 2.36
C GLN A 43 -0.06 3.96 1.60
N ASP A 44 -1.00 3.02 1.60
CA ASP A 44 -2.36 3.25 1.14
C ASP A 44 -3.27 3.38 2.35
N ILE A 45 -3.94 4.52 2.44
CA ILE A 45 -4.78 4.88 3.57
C ILE A 45 -6.22 4.90 3.09
N PHE A 46 -7.01 3.96 3.59
CA PHE A 46 -8.43 3.83 3.30
C PHE A 46 -9.24 4.38 4.47
N THR A 47 -10.16 5.30 4.19
CA THR A 47 -11.01 5.93 5.20
C THR A 47 -12.48 5.76 4.86
N ARG A 48 -13.29 5.40 5.85
CA ARG A 48 -14.75 5.37 5.71
C ARG A 48 -15.27 6.79 5.86
N LYS A 49 -15.91 7.29 4.82
CA LYS A 49 -16.57 8.59 4.79
C LYS A 49 -18.06 8.41 4.56
N GLN A 50 -18.83 9.39 5.00
CA GLN A 50 -20.24 9.48 4.62
C GLN A 50 -20.39 10.55 3.55
N PHE A 51 -21.12 10.20 2.49
CA PHE A 51 -21.45 11.17 1.47
C PHE A 51 -22.32 12.28 2.07
N LYS A 52 -21.90 13.53 1.85
CA LYS A 52 -22.65 14.71 2.24
C LYS A 52 -22.78 15.61 1.03
N ASP A 53 -23.99 16.05 0.76
CA ASP A 53 -24.22 17.09 -0.23
C ASP A 53 -23.71 18.44 0.31
N GLU A 54 -22.60 18.90 -0.24
CA GLU A 54 -21.98 20.18 0.15
C GLU A 54 -22.49 21.36 -0.68
N SER A 55 -23.33 21.13 -1.69
CA SER A 55 -23.69 22.19 -2.65
C SER A 55 -24.63 23.27 -2.09
N GLY A 56 -25.39 22.99 -1.02
CA GLY A 56 -26.27 23.93 -0.31
C GLY A 56 -27.28 24.67 -1.19
N LYS A 57 -27.39 24.32 -2.48
CA LYS A 57 -28.27 24.95 -3.48
C LYS A 57 -29.37 23.97 -3.85
N GLY A 58 -30.56 24.50 -4.15
CA GLY A 58 -31.64 23.70 -4.71
C GLY A 58 -31.17 23.01 -5.99
N HIS A 59 -31.27 21.68 -5.98
CA HIS A 59 -30.89 20.86 -7.12
C HIS A 59 -32.06 20.74 -8.10
N GLU A 60 -31.76 20.50 -9.37
CA GLU A 60 -32.74 20.01 -10.32
C GLU A 60 -33.26 18.63 -9.87
N PHE A 61 -34.47 18.30 -10.30
CA PHE A 61 -35.19 17.09 -9.86
C PHE A 61 -34.36 15.80 -9.85
N LEU A 62 -33.60 15.53 -10.90
CA LEU A 62 -32.76 14.33 -11.00
C LEU A 62 -31.57 14.39 -10.04
N SER A 63 -30.93 15.54 -9.92
CA SER A 63 -29.81 15.74 -8.99
C SER A 63 -30.26 15.65 -7.55
N GLU A 64 -31.45 16.19 -7.22
CA GLU A 64 -32.02 16.06 -5.88
C GLU A 64 -32.29 14.61 -5.49
N SER A 65 -32.83 13.82 -6.42
CA SER A 65 -33.06 12.39 -6.21
C SER A 65 -31.76 11.61 -5.97
N TYR A 66 -30.70 11.94 -6.72
CA TYR A 66 -29.35 11.38 -6.54
C TYR A 66 -28.80 11.71 -5.15
N PHE A 67 -28.77 12.99 -4.77
CA PHE A 67 -28.24 13.41 -3.48
C PHE A 67 -29.03 12.83 -2.31
N ARG A 68 -30.36 12.75 -2.40
CA ARG A 68 -31.21 12.11 -1.41
C ARG A 68 -30.88 10.62 -1.25
N TYR A 69 -30.57 9.93 -2.35
CA TYR A 69 -30.20 8.52 -2.31
C TYR A 69 -28.83 8.29 -1.67
N PHE A 70 -27.85 9.13 -1.93
CA PHE A 70 -26.49 8.95 -1.45
C PHE A 70 -26.22 9.61 -0.10
N ASN A 71 -26.98 10.62 0.30
CA ASN A 71 -26.73 11.36 1.53
C ASN A 71 -26.72 10.45 2.77
N GLY A 72 -25.64 10.51 3.54
CA GLY A 72 -25.42 9.67 4.72
C GLY A 72 -24.89 8.27 4.43
N ARG A 73 -24.79 7.84 3.17
CA ARG A 73 -24.22 6.53 2.83
C ARG A 73 -22.72 6.52 3.01
N GLU A 74 -22.24 5.40 3.54
CA GLU A 74 -20.80 5.19 3.71
C GLU A 74 -20.15 4.78 2.38
N HIS A 75 -19.00 5.34 2.13
CA HIS A 75 -18.11 4.97 1.03
C HIS A 75 -16.66 4.98 1.51
N THR A 76 -15.79 4.33 0.76
CA THR A 76 -14.36 4.32 1.03
C THR A 76 -13.67 5.39 0.19
N ASP A 77 -12.82 6.19 0.83
CA ASP A 77 -11.90 7.11 0.18
C ASP A 77 -10.47 6.64 0.40
N SER A 78 -9.56 6.95 -0.51
CA SER A 78 -8.16 6.52 -0.43
C SER A 78 -7.18 7.66 -0.63
N MET A 79 -6.06 7.57 0.08
CA MET A 79 -4.91 8.44 -0.11
C MET A 79 -3.65 7.57 -0.15
N THR A 80 -2.75 7.87 -1.08
CA THR A 80 -1.50 7.10 -1.20
C THR A 80 -0.30 8.01 -1.01
N TYR A 81 0.62 7.55 -0.16
CA TYR A 81 1.90 8.21 0.08
C TYR A 81 3.06 7.25 -0.22
N LEU A 82 4.12 7.82 -0.76
CA LEU A 82 5.37 7.13 -1.03
C LEU A 82 6.50 7.83 -0.28
N THR A 83 7.10 7.13 0.66
CA THR A 83 8.22 7.63 1.45
C THR A 83 9.51 6.95 1.04
N ILE A 84 10.51 7.73 0.69
CA ILE A 84 11.86 7.24 0.38
C ILE A 84 12.75 7.59 1.57
N THR A 85 13.36 6.57 2.16
CA THR A 85 14.22 6.71 3.33
C THR A 85 15.62 6.19 3.03
N GLN A 86 16.63 6.97 3.32
CA GLN A 86 18.02 6.51 3.29
C GLN A 86 18.42 6.01 4.69
N GLU A 87 19.04 4.85 4.75
CA GLU A 87 19.55 4.28 6.00
C GLU A 87 20.64 5.18 6.60
N ASN A 88 20.43 5.59 7.84
CA ASN A 88 21.45 6.27 8.62
C ASN A 88 22.10 5.27 9.58
N LYS A 89 23.31 4.82 9.24
CA LYS A 89 24.10 4.03 10.18
C LYS A 89 24.40 4.89 11.41
N LYS A 90 23.95 4.44 12.59
CA LYS A 90 24.21 5.13 13.85
C LYS A 90 25.71 5.30 14.03
N SER A 91 26.21 6.53 13.92
CA SER A 91 27.57 6.93 14.24
C SER A 91 27.54 7.73 15.54
N ARG A 92 28.57 7.58 16.39
CA ARG A 92 28.74 8.38 17.61
C ARG A 92 28.83 9.89 17.34
N LEU A 93 29.24 10.26 16.13
CA LEU A 93 29.35 11.64 15.68
C LEU A 93 28.40 11.81 14.49
N MET A 94 27.22 12.38 14.74
CA MET A 94 26.30 12.79 13.68
C MET A 94 26.85 14.05 13.03
N SER A 95 27.60 13.92 11.94
CA SER A 95 27.92 15.03 11.06
C SER A 95 27.01 15.02 9.84
N PHE A 96 26.50 16.18 9.46
CA PHE A 96 25.72 16.33 8.23
C PHE A 96 26.67 16.15 7.02
N ASP A 97 26.38 15.15 6.19
CA ASP A 97 27.17 14.85 5.00
C ASP A 97 26.49 15.44 3.76
N ASN A 98 27.03 16.57 3.28
CA ASN A 98 26.52 17.26 2.09
C ASN A 98 26.52 16.40 0.83
N LYS A 99 27.49 15.48 0.69
CA LYS A 99 27.57 14.59 -0.47
C LYS A 99 26.43 13.59 -0.46
N LYS A 100 26.21 12.91 0.67
CA LYS A 100 25.07 11.98 0.87
C LYS A 100 23.74 12.68 0.65
N TRP A 101 23.60 13.92 1.11
CA TRP A 101 22.38 14.70 0.91
C TRP A 101 22.12 14.99 -0.58
N ARG A 102 23.15 15.41 -1.33
CA ARG A 102 23.02 15.65 -2.77
C ARG A 102 22.68 14.35 -3.53
N ASP A 103 23.36 13.25 -3.21
CA ASP A 103 23.09 11.95 -3.81
C ASP A 103 21.64 11.48 -3.52
N PHE A 104 21.16 11.71 -2.31
CA PHE A 104 19.77 11.46 -1.93
C PHE A 104 18.80 12.28 -2.80
N LEU A 105 19.01 13.59 -2.95
CA LEU A 105 18.14 14.43 -3.77
C LEU A 105 18.12 14.01 -5.24
N VAL A 106 19.28 13.62 -5.80
CA VAL A 106 19.37 13.12 -7.18
C VAL A 106 18.53 11.85 -7.35
N LYS A 107 18.62 10.91 -6.41
CA LYS A 107 17.84 9.68 -6.46
C LYS A 107 16.34 9.91 -6.36
N ILE A 108 15.93 10.82 -5.47
CA ILE A 108 14.51 11.19 -5.32
C ILE A 108 13.94 11.78 -6.62
N ARG A 109 14.69 12.68 -7.27
CA ARG A 109 14.27 13.25 -8.56
C ARG A 109 14.15 12.18 -9.63
N LYS A 110 15.09 11.24 -9.72
CA LYS A 110 15.00 10.11 -10.66
C LYS A 110 13.74 9.26 -10.41
N VAL A 111 13.37 9.02 -9.16
CA VAL A 111 12.13 8.30 -8.83
C VAL A 111 10.90 9.10 -9.28
N GLN A 112 10.91 10.42 -9.05
CA GLN A 112 9.80 11.27 -9.49
C GLN A 112 9.67 11.29 -11.03
N ASP A 113 10.79 11.35 -11.74
CA ASP A 113 10.81 11.28 -13.21
C ASP A 113 10.25 9.93 -13.70
N GLN A 114 10.68 8.81 -13.10
CA GLN A 114 10.14 7.47 -13.44
C GLN A 114 8.62 7.37 -13.20
N LEU A 115 8.11 7.92 -12.10
CA LEU A 115 6.67 7.97 -11.85
C LEU A 115 5.94 8.82 -12.89
N LYS A 116 6.50 9.97 -13.23
CA LYS A 116 5.94 10.87 -14.24
C LYS A 116 5.93 10.25 -15.64
N ASP A 117 7.02 9.58 -16.03
CA ASP A 117 7.13 8.90 -17.32
C ASP A 117 6.12 7.74 -17.45
N ALA A 118 5.78 7.11 -16.33
CA ALA A 118 4.72 6.11 -16.24
C ALA A 118 3.30 6.71 -16.12
N GLY A 119 3.15 8.04 -16.23
CA GLY A 119 1.86 8.71 -16.13
C GLY A 119 1.28 8.80 -14.72
N ILE A 120 2.08 8.48 -13.69
CA ILE A 120 1.65 8.54 -12.29
C ILE A 120 1.85 9.96 -11.75
N LYS A 121 0.75 10.59 -11.35
CA LYS A 121 0.81 11.89 -10.68
C LYS A 121 1.42 11.74 -9.30
N SER A 122 2.45 12.52 -9.02
CA SER A 122 3.13 12.53 -7.72
C SER A 122 3.64 13.93 -7.37
N GLU A 123 3.48 14.32 -6.11
CA GLU A 123 3.89 15.62 -5.59
C GLU A 123 4.58 15.46 -4.24
N PHE A 124 5.68 16.18 -4.02
CA PHE A 124 6.33 16.23 -2.72
C PHE A 124 5.47 16.99 -1.72
N LEU A 125 5.36 16.44 -0.52
CA LEU A 125 4.74 17.17 0.58
C LEU A 125 5.61 18.36 0.98
N ASN A 126 4.99 19.53 1.10
CA ASN A 126 5.62 20.67 1.73
C ASN A 126 5.65 20.49 3.27
N LYS A 127 6.31 21.41 3.99
CA LYS A 127 6.49 21.30 5.45
C LYS A 127 5.14 21.23 6.20
N GLN A 128 4.14 21.99 5.79
CA GLN A 128 2.84 22.03 6.45
C GLN A 128 2.05 20.75 6.19
N GLU A 129 2.05 20.26 4.96
CA GLU A 129 1.41 19.00 4.57
C GLU A 129 2.08 17.80 5.26
N ALA A 130 3.42 17.80 5.34
CA ALA A 130 4.14 16.76 6.06
C ALA A 130 3.83 16.77 7.57
N SER A 131 3.74 17.96 8.19
CA SER A 131 3.34 18.07 9.60
C SER A 131 1.92 17.55 9.81
N LEU A 132 0.97 17.96 8.98
CA LEU A 132 -0.42 17.48 9.06
C LEU A 132 -0.51 15.96 8.87
N TYR A 133 0.30 15.40 7.96
CA TYR A 133 0.35 13.96 7.75
C TYR A 133 0.87 13.22 8.99
N VAL A 134 1.92 13.75 9.64
CA VAL A 134 2.46 13.23 10.90
C VAL A 134 1.38 13.23 11.99
N ASP A 135 0.71 14.37 12.18
CA ASP A 135 -0.34 14.52 13.19
C ASP A 135 -1.49 13.53 12.95
N ARG A 136 -1.92 13.37 11.69
CA ARG A 136 -2.95 12.42 11.29
C ARG A 136 -2.55 10.98 11.53
N PHE A 137 -1.30 10.62 11.24
CA PHE A 137 -0.80 9.27 11.45
C PHE A 137 -0.80 8.92 12.95
N PHE A 138 -0.24 9.78 13.81
CA PHE A 138 -0.20 9.50 15.24
C PHE A 138 -1.55 9.59 15.93
N ALA A 139 -2.50 10.33 15.40
CA ALA A 139 -3.88 10.33 15.87
C ALA A 139 -4.75 9.25 15.22
N MET A 140 -4.23 8.54 14.19
CA MET A 140 -5.00 7.64 13.31
C MET A 140 -6.32 8.26 12.85
N ASN A 141 -6.26 9.56 12.54
CA ASN A 141 -7.40 10.34 12.11
C ASN A 141 -7.12 11.04 10.77
N PHE A 142 -7.55 10.41 9.71
CA PHE A 142 -7.39 10.92 8.34
C PHE A 142 -8.66 11.60 7.80
N ARG A 143 -9.71 11.72 8.61
CA ARG A 143 -11.01 12.29 8.23
C ARG A 143 -11.10 13.79 8.49
N ASP A 144 -10.66 14.21 9.69
CA ASP A 144 -10.89 15.56 10.18
C ASP A 144 -9.86 16.54 9.61
N LYS A 145 -10.30 17.79 9.45
CA LYS A 145 -9.43 18.88 8.99
C LYS A 145 -8.40 19.28 10.05
N MET A 146 -8.82 19.26 11.31
CA MET A 146 -7.96 19.54 12.47
C MET A 146 -7.84 18.28 13.32
N VAL A 147 -6.63 17.93 13.69
CA VAL A 147 -6.31 16.74 14.44
C VAL A 147 -5.46 17.13 15.64
N SER A 148 -5.85 16.68 16.82
CA SER A 148 -5.04 16.79 18.03
C SER A 148 -4.45 15.44 18.39
N MET A 149 -3.15 15.39 18.68
CA MET A 149 -2.52 14.18 19.18
C MET A 149 -2.97 13.95 20.63
N THR A 150 -3.30 12.69 20.91
CA THR A 150 -3.64 12.21 22.26
C THR A 150 -2.58 11.21 22.72
N GLY A 151 -2.49 10.98 24.03
CA GLY A 151 -1.58 9.96 24.56
C GLY A 151 -1.98 8.55 24.13
N PHE A 152 -0.99 7.68 24.00
CA PHE A 152 -1.20 6.27 23.72
C PHE A 152 -1.50 5.49 24.99
N LYS A 153 -2.48 4.57 24.90
CA LYS A 153 -2.67 3.49 25.86
C LYS A 153 -2.42 2.18 25.13
N VAL A 154 -1.38 1.49 25.50
CA VAL A 154 -1.01 0.22 24.89
C VAL A 154 -1.43 -0.90 25.81
N ASP A 155 -2.26 -1.81 25.32
CA ASP A 155 -2.51 -3.11 25.94
C ASP A 155 -1.87 -4.23 25.10
N ASP A 156 -2.04 -5.48 25.50
CA ASP A 156 -1.41 -6.62 24.85
C ASP A 156 -1.92 -6.86 23.41
N GLU A 157 -3.08 -6.31 23.04
CA GLU A 157 -3.71 -6.58 21.77
C GLU A 157 -3.93 -5.35 20.90
N MET A 158 -4.01 -4.16 21.50
CA MET A 158 -4.43 -2.95 20.81
C MET A 158 -3.69 -1.71 21.34
N ILE A 159 -3.73 -0.65 20.53
CA ILE A 159 -3.25 0.67 20.89
C ILE A 159 -4.46 1.60 20.97
N GLY A 160 -4.74 2.13 22.16
CA GLY A 160 -5.76 3.16 22.37
C GLY A 160 -5.20 4.55 22.06
N MET A 161 -5.94 5.35 21.32
CA MET A 161 -5.62 6.73 20.92
C MET A 161 -6.85 7.60 21.08
N GLY A 162 -7.00 8.23 22.25
CA GLY A 162 -8.20 8.99 22.56
C GLY A 162 -9.45 8.11 22.54
N ASP A 163 -10.37 8.41 21.65
CA ASP A 163 -11.62 7.69 21.39
C ASP A 163 -11.50 6.57 20.34
N ARG A 164 -10.29 6.26 19.88
CA ARG A 164 -10.03 5.24 18.84
C ARG A 164 -9.20 4.10 19.40
N ARG A 165 -9.35 2.94 18.76
CA ARG A 165 -8.52 1.77 19.01
C ARG A 165 -7.91 1.29 17.70
N CYS A 166 -6.60 1.02 17.74
CA CYS A 166 -5.85 0.52 16.58
C CYS A 166 -5.29 -0.86 16.87
N LYS A 167 -5.32 -1.73 15.87
CA LYS A 167 -4.62 -3.01 15.88
C LYS A 167 -3.74 -3.12 14.66
N VAL A 168 -2.50 -3.57 14.84
CA VAL A 168 -1.56 -3.81 13.75
C VAL A 168 -1.55 -5.30 13.44
N TYR A 169 -1.78 -5.64 12.17
CA TYR A 169 -1.69 -6.99 11.63
C TYR A 169 -0.49 -7.06 10.70
N SER A 170 0.50 -7.88 11.03
CA SER A 170 1.66 -8.10 10.17
C SER A 170 1.43 -9.28 9.25
N LEU A 171 1.85 -9.17 7.99
CA LEU A 171 1.94 -10.28 7.03
C LEU A 171 3.34 -10.90 7.00
N VAL A 172 4.27 -10.38 7.79
CA VAL A 172 5.65 -10.82 7.87
C VAL A 172 6.03 -11.03 9.33
N ASP A 173 6.25 -12.28 9.69
CA ASP A 173 6.74 -12.70 10.99
C ASP A 173 7.40 -14.08 10.84
N VAL A 174 8.07 -14.57 11.87
CA VAL A 174 8.66 -15.92 11.92
C VAL A 174 7.64 -17.01 11.58
N ASP A 175 6.41 -16.84 12.07
CA ASP A 175 5.32 -17.80 11.87
C ASP A 175 4.47 -17.54 10.61
N CYS A 176 4.66 -16.43 9.93
CA CYS A 176 3.82 -15.98 8.82
C CYS A 176 4.55 -15.90 7.47
N ALA A 177 5.81 -16.34 7.39
CA ALA A 177 6.62 -16.26 6.18
C ALA A 177 6.19 -17.25 5.06
N ASN A 178 4.99 -17.80 5.10
CA ASN A 178 4.43 -18.67 4.09
C ASN A 178 3.69 -17.84 3.02
N LEU A 179 4.46 -17.23 2.13
CA LEU A 179 3.90 -16.71 0.89
C LEU A 179 3.72 -17.86 -0.12
N PRO A 180 2.70 -17.80 -0.99
CA PRO A 180 2.52 -18.78 -2.03
C PRO A 180 3.74 -18.87 -2.94
N THR A 181 4.08 -20.06 -3.43
CA THR A 181 5.23 -20.31 -4.31
C THR A 181 5.19 -19.54 -5.62
N GLN A 182 4.00 -19.16 -6.07
CA GLN A 182 3.80 -18.27 -7.21
C GLN A 182 2.88 -17.15 -6.78
N ILE A 183 3.37 -15.92 -6.89
CA ILE A 183 2.62 -14.72 -6.60
C ILE A 183 2.41 -13.93 -7.88
N ARG A 184 1.17 -13.45 -8.09
CA ARG A 184 0.80 -12.60 -9.22
C ARG A 184 0.35 -11.23 -8.70
N PRO A 185 0.47 -10.17 -9.50
CA PRO A 185 0.09 -8.83 -9.07
C PRO A 185 -1.43 -8.62 -8.99
N PHE A 186 -2.23 -9.56 -9.46
CA PHE A 186 -3.69 -9.53 -9.45
C PHE A 186 -4.26 -10.91 -9.17
N THR A 187 -5.53 -10.95 -8.81
CA THR A 187 -6.38 -12.14 -8.75
C THR A 187 -7.64 -11.89 -9.56
N ASN A 188 -8.37 -12.96 -9.88
CA ASN A 188 -9.65 -12.82 -10.55
C ASN A 188 -10.81 -13.00 -9.59
N ILE A 189 -11.83 -12.17 -9.76
CA ILE A 189 -13.12 -12.33 -9.11
C ILE A 189 -14.21 -12.59 -10.16
N GLU A 190 -15.18 -13.43 -9.80
CA GLU A 190 -16.34 -13.67 -10.64
C GLU A 190 -17.44 -12.64 -10.34
N VAL A 191 -17.85 -11.91 -11.36
CA VAL A 191 -18.93 -10.93 -11.29
C VAL A 191 -19.91 -11.19 -12.43
N ASN A 192 -21.12 -11.63 -12.13
CA ASN A 192 -22.17 -11.92 -13.15
C ASN A 192 -21.66 -12.83 -14.29
N ASN A 193 -21.01 -13.95 -13.94
CA ASN A 193 -20.40 -14.91 -14.87
C ASN A 193 -19.25 -14.32 -15.74
N THR A 194 -18.69 -13.20 -15.33
CA THR A 194 -17.52 -12.60 -15.99
C THR A 194 -16.35 -12.56 -15.00
N SER A 195 -15.22 -13.14 -15.39
CA SER A 195 -13.99 -13.08 -14.61
C SER A 195 -13.33 -11.74 -14.80
N MET A 196 -13.08 -11.02 -13.71
CA MET A 196 -12.45 -9.69 -13.74
C MET A 196 -11.20 -9.65 -12.87
N PRO A 197 -10.10 -9.06 -13.36
CA PRO A 197 -8.90 -8.86 -12.56
C PRO A 197 -9.16 -7.79 -11.50
N VAL A 198 -8.67 -8.07 -10.30
CA VAL A 198 -8.59 -7.11 -9.19
C VAL A 198 -7.23 -7.27 -8.52
N ASP A 199 -6.82 -6.26 -7.77
CA ASP A 199 -5.57 -6.31 -7.01
C ASP A 199 -5.49 -7.58 -6.14
N LEU A 200 -4.31 -8.16 -6.03
CA LEU A 200 -4.10 -9.33 -5.16
C LEU A 200 -4.55 -9.04 -3.72
N VAL A 201 -4.30 -7.83 -3.23
CA VAL A 201 -4.67 -7.38 -1.88
C VAL A 201 -5.89 -6.45 -1.87
N ALA A 202 -6.78 -6.55 -2.86
CA ALA A 202 -7.97 -5.70 -2.99
C ALA A 202 -8.84 -5.66 -1.72
N LEU A 203 -8.81 -6.73 -0.92
CA LEU A 203 -9.58 -6.82 0.34
C LEU A 203 -9.29 -5.70 1.34
N VAL A 204 -8.11 -5.06 1.28
CA VAL A 204 -7.72 -4.03 2.26
C VAL A 204 -8.54 -2.74 2.16
N ASP A 205 -9.19 -2.49 1.03
CA ASP A 205 -10.06 -1.32 0.83
C ASP A 205 -11.49 -1.51 1.37
N SER A 206 -11.85 -2.74 1.75
CA SER A 206 -13.24 -3.11 2.06
C SER A 206 -13.43 -3.87 3.37
N ILE A 207 -12.49 -3.76 4.32
CA ILE A 207 -12.59 -4.40 5.64
C ILE A 207 -13.83 -3.87 6.37
N PRO A 208 -14.73 -4.73 6.86
CA PRO A 208 -15.97 -4.30 7.49
C PRO A 208 -15.74 -3.70 8.89
N GLY A 209 -16.57 -2.71 9.27
CA GLY A 209 -16.60 -2.14 10.61
C GLY A 209 -15.42 -1.27 11.01
N VAL A 210 -14.53 -0.93 10.08
CA VAL A 210 -13.36 -0.09 10.34
C VAL A 210 -13.63 1.37 10.05
N GLU A 211 -12.97 2.28 10.76
CA GLU A 211 -12.94 3.71 10.43
C GLU A 211 -11.87 4.04 9.38
N SER A 212 -10.70 3.46 9.55
CA SER A 212 -9.60 3.59 8.60
C SER A 212 -8.68 2.37 8.63
N VAL A 213 -8.00 2.17 7.52
CA VAL A 213 -6.93 1.17 7.36
C VAL A 213 -5.74 1.85 6.74
N VAL A 214 -4.56 1.67 7.31
CA VAL A 214 -3.29 2.04 6.69
C VAL A 214 -2.59 0.75 6.29
N TYR A 215 -2.47 0.52 5.00
CA TYR A 215 -1.70 -0.60 4.45
C TYR A 215 -0.26 -0.14 4.18
N ASN A 216 0.66 -0.63 4.99
CA ASN A 216 2.08 -0.34 4.89
C ASN A 216 2.78 -1.39 4.03
N GLN A 217 3.54 -0.94 3.05
CA GLN A 217 4.27 -1.78 2.10
C GLN A 217 5.70 -1.25 2.01
N ILE A 218 6.64 -1.97 2.59
CA ILE A 218 8.02 -1.51 2.74
C ILE A 218 8.97 -2.44 2.01
N ILE A 219 9.81 -1.87 1.17
CA ILE A 219 10.88 -2.57 0.44
C ILE A 219 12.21 -1.97 0.87
N PHE A 220 13.09 -2.78 1.44
CA PHE A 220 14.46 -2.42 1.79
C PHE A 220 15.42 -2.97 0.76
N VAL A 221 16.32 -2.16 0.27
CA VAL A 221 17.33 -2.59 -0.72
C VAL A 221 18.65 -2.90 -0.01
N PRO A 222 18.99 -4.19 0.16
CA PRO A 222 20.22 -4.60 0.81
C PRO A 222 21.43 -4.58 -0.13
N ASN A 223 22.61 -4.83 0.44
CA ASN A 223 23.81 -5.09 -0.35
C ASN A 223 23.69 -6.46 -1.06
N GLN A 224 23.55 -6.44 -2.39
CA GLN A 224 23.31 -7.62 -3.21
C GLN A 224 24.43 -8.67 -3.08
N LYS A 225 25.69 -8.24 -3.06
CA LYS A 225 26.84 -9.16 -2.95
C LYS A 225 26.82 -9.90 -1.61
N ARG A 226 26.47 -9.20 -0.54
CA ARG A 226 26.35 -9.79 0.80
C ARG A 226 25.23 -10.81 0.86
N GLU A 227 24.06 -10.48 0.32
CA GLU A 227 22.89 -11.38 0.36
C GLU A 227 23.13 -12.63 -0.48
N LEU A 228 23.73 -12.51 -1.67
CA LEU A 228 24.10 -13.65 -2.50
C LEU A 228 25.12 -14.56 -1.77
N ALA A 229 26.13 -13.98 -1.11
CA ALA A 229 27.07 -14.74 -0.31
C ALA A 229 26.42 -15.44 0.89
N MET A 230 25.40 -14.85 1.51
CA MET A 230 24.61 -15.47 2.57
C MET A 230 23.75 -16.63 2.03
N LEU A 231 23.14 -16.49 0.86
CA LEU A 231 22.43 -17.58 0.18
C LEU A 231 23.36 -18.74 -0.16
N ASP A 232 24.58 -18.47 -0.63
CA ASP A 232 25.57 -19.52 -0.88
C ASP A 232 25.97 -20.27 0.40
N LYS A 233 26.20 -19.56 1.48
CA LYS A 233 26.47 -20.19 2.79
C LYS A 233 25.30 -21.05 3.25
N LYS A 234 24.06 -20.56 3.11
CA LYS A 234 22.86 -21.30 3.46
C LYS A 234 22.70 -22.55 2.60
N LYS A 235 22.91 -22.45 1.29
CA LYS A 235 22.90 -23.56 0.35
C LYS A 235 23.90 -24.65 0.75
N ASN A 236 25.16 -24.27 1.01
CA ASN A 236 26.21 -25.18 1.40
C ASN A 236 25.92 -25.88 2.74
N ARG A 237 25.33 -25.13 3.70
CA ARG A 237 24.90 -25.69 5.00
C ARG A 237 23.81 -26.76 4.82
N HIS A 238 22.80 -26.51 4.01
CA HIS A 238 21.75 -27.49 3.70
C HIS A 238 22.30 -28.67 2.94
N ALA A 239 23.23 -28.48 2.01
CA ALA A 239 23.87 -29.55 1.26
C ALA A 239 24.74 -30.47 2.13
N SER A 240 25.32 -29.94 3.21
CA SER A 240 26.14 -30.75 4.14
C SER A 240 25.34 -31.70 5.04
N MET A 241 24.02 -31.51 5.14
CA MET A 241 23.11 -32.33 5.95
C MET A 241 21.93 -32.81 5.10
N PRO A 242 22.15 -33.75 4.16
CA PRO A 242 21.13 -34.12 3.19
C PRO A 242 19.96 -34.84 3.86
N ASN A 243 18.79 -34.22 3.77
CA ASN A 243 17.47 -34.79 4.03
C ASN A 243 16.49 -34.21 3.01
N PRO A 244 15.28 -34.75 2.85
CA PRO A 244 14.34 -34.28 1.83
C PRO A 244 14.10 -32.76 1.88
N SER A 245 13.90 -32.18 3.06
CA SER A 245 13.67 -30.74 3.22
C SER A 245 14.90 -29.90 2.85
N ASN A 246 16.10 -30.35 3.23
CA ASN A 246 17.33 -29.66 2.89
C ASN A 246 17.66 -29.75 1.39
N LEU A 247 17.35 -30.86 0.73
CA LEU A 247 17.52 -31.00 -0.72
C LEU A 247 16.60 -30.03 -1.47
N ILE A 248 15.33 -29.90 -1.07
CA ILE A 248 14.40 -28.93 -1.62
C ILE A 248 14.94 -27.51 -1.42
N ALA A 249 15.40 -27.16 -0.20
CA ALA A 249 15.97 -25.85 0.08
C ALA A 249 17.19 -25.52 -0.80
N VAL A 250 18.06 -26.50 -1.07
CA VAL A 250 19.21 -26.34 -1.98
C VAL A 250 18.75 -26.04 -3.41
N GLU A 251 17.74 -26.78 -3.88
CA GLU A 251 17.18 -26.60 -5.21
C GLU A 251 16.51 -25.22 -5.36
N ASP A 252 15.71 -24.79 -4.39
CA ASP A 252 15.06 -23.49 -4.38
C ASP A 252 16.06 -22.35 -4.38
N ILE A 253 17.13 -22.44 -3.55
CA ILE A 253 18.19 -21.42 -3.56
C ILE A 253 18.88 -21.36 -4.93
N LYS A 254 19.20 -22.51 -5.55
CA LYS A 254 19.78 -22.54 -6.90
C LYS A 254 18.87 -21.87 -7.92
N ARG A 255 17.57 -22.17 -7.89
CA ARG A 255 16.57 -21.57 -8.79
C ARG A 255 16.53 -20.04 -8.65
N VAL A 256 16.51 -19.53 -7.42
CA VAL A 256 16.56 -18.08 -7.15
C VAL A 256 17.85 -17.46 -7.70
N GLN A 257 19.01 -18.10 -7.47
CA GLN A 257 20.29 -17.61 -7.99
C GLN A 257 20.34 -17.61 -9.53
N GLU A 258 19.77 -18.62 -10.18
CA GLU A 258 19.66 -18.66 -11.64
C GLU A 258 18.77 -17.54 -12.20
N VAL A 259 17.63 -17.29 -11.58
CA VAL A 259 16.73 -16.19 -11.97
C VAL A 259 17.43 -14.84 -11.85
N ILE A 260 18.14 -14.61 -10.74
CA ILE A 260 18.93 -13.38 -10.53
C ILE A 260 19.99 -13.22 -11.62
N ALA A 261 20.71 -14.29 -11.93
CA ALA A 261 21.80 -14.26 -12.92
C ALA A 261 21.29 -14.05 -14.37
N ARG A 262 20.17 -14.66 -14.74
CA ARG A 262 19.61 -14.59 -16.11
C ARG A 262 18.83 -13.31 -16.36
N GLU A 263 18.05 -12.84 -15.37
CA GLU A 263 17.08 -11.77 -15.53
C GLU A 263 17.53 -10.46 -14.83
N ASN A 264 18.74 -10.45 -14.27
CA ASN A 264 19.28 -9.29 -13.52
C ASN A 264 18.32 -8.77 -12.43
N LYS A 265 17.58 -9.69 -11.79
CA LYS A 265 16.66 -9.35 -10.72
C LYS A 265 17.40 -9.04 -9.42
N GLN A 266 16.80 -8.23 -8.59
CA GLN A 266 17.37 -7.75 -7.33
C GLN A 266 16.70 -8.45 -6.14
N LEU A 267 17.49 -8.85 -5.16
CA LEU A 267 17.01 -9.26 -3.84
C LEU A 267 16.61 -8.02 -3.03
N VAL A 268 15.50 -8.14 -2.32
CA VAL A 268 15.00 -7.11 -1.42
C VAL A 268 14.49 -7.74 -0.14
N TYR A 269 14.53 -6.98 0.96
CA TYR A 269 13.75 -7.32 2.15
C TYR A 269 12.44 -6.55 2.11
N THR A 270 11.37 -7.18 2.58
CA THR A 270 10.04 -6.57 2.57
C THR A 270 9.37 -6.68 3.93
N HIS A 271 8.47 -5.74 4.19
CA HIS A 271 7.54 -5.80 5.31
C HIS A 271 6.17 -5.30 4.85
N TYR A 272 5.12 -5.98 5.29
CA TYR A 272 3.74 -5.58 5.02
C TYR A 272 2.94 -5.68 6.30
N ASN A 273 2.23 -4.61 6.64
CA ASN A 273 1.30 -4.64 7.75
C ASN A 273 0.08 -3.75 7.50
N LEU A 274 -0.98 -4.02 8.22
CA LEU A 274 -2.21 -3.24 8.22
C LEU A 274 -2.39 -2.64 9.60
N ILE A 275 -2.54 -1.31 9.68
CA ILE A 275 -2.99 -0.64 10.88
C ILE A 275 -4.49 -0.40 10.72
N VAL A 276 -5.28 -1.16 11.46
CA VAL A 276 -6.74 -1.10 11.41
C VAL A 276 -7.24 -0.28 12.59
N THR A 277 -8.01 0.78 12.29
CA THR A 277 -8.61 1.66 13.30
C THR A 277 -10.10 1.41 13.38
N VAL A 278 -10.58 1.22 14.60
CA VAL A 278 -11.99 0.96 14.89
C VAL A 278 -12.50 1.89 15.98
N LYS A 279 -13.84 2.07 16.04
CA LYS A 279 -14.50 2.74 17.15
C LYS A 279 -14.42 1.87 18.41
N PRO A 280 -14.52 2.48 19.62
CA PRO A 280 -14.48 1.74 20.87
C PRO A 280 -15.48 0.58 20.97
N ASP A 281 -16.66 0.75 20.38
CA ASP A 281 -17.77 -0.24 20.43
C ASP A 281 -17.64 -1.34 19.37
N THR A 282 -16.64 -1.28 18.50
CA THR A 282 -16.49 -2.27 17.42
C THR A 282 -15.80 -3.53 17.96
N ASP A 283 -16.39 -4.67 17.67
CA ASP A 283 -15.78 -5.97 17.92
C ASP A 283 -14.64 -6.23 16.93
N ILE A 284 -13.39 -5.99 17.40
CA ILE A 284 -12.19 -6.18 16.59
C ILE A 284 -12.01 -7.64 16.14
N GLN A 285 -12.57 -8.60 16.87
CA GLN A 285 -12.46 -10.01 16.51
C GLN A 285 -13.14 -10.32 15.17
N LYS A 286 -14.22 -9.61 14.83
CA LYS A 286 -14.85 -9.72 13.49
C LYS A 286 -13.92 -9.27 12.38
N CYS A 287 -13.19 -8.18 12.61
CA CYS A 287 -12.15 -7.70 11.65
C CYS A 287 -11.03 -8.72 11.54
N THR A 288 -10.54 -9.25 12.67
CA THR A 288 -9.49 -10.29 12.69
C THR A 288 -9.92 -11.51 11.89
N ASN A 289 -11.10 -12.06 12.16
CA ASN A 289 -11.62 -13.23 11.46
C ASN A 289 -11.80 -12.98 9.94
N HIS A 290 -12.25 -11.78 9.58
CA HIS A 290 -12.38 -11.40 8.17
C HIS A 290 -11.00 -11.39 7.46
N LEU A 291 -10.00 -10.77 8.08
CA LEU A 291 -8.65 -10.71 7.53
C LEU A 291 -8.00 -12.09 7.45
N GLU A 292 -8.09 -12.90 8.52
CA GLU A 292 -7.56 -14.28 8.52
C GLU A 292 -8.17 -15.12 7.39
N ASN A 293 -9.49 -15.05 7.22
CA ASN A 293 -10.19 -15.80 6.17
C ASN A 293 -9.81 -15.29 4.76
N ALA A 294 -9.75 -13.97 4.57
CA ALA A 294 -9.49 -13.39 3.27
C ALA A 294 -8.04 -13.63 2.81
N PHE A 295 -7.06 -13.38 3.67
CA PHE A 295 -5.65 -13.66 3.38
C PHE A 295 -5.37 -15.17 3.31
N GLY A 296 -6.01 -15.98 4.18
CA GLY A 296 -5.87 -17.43 4.18
C GLY A 296 -6.30 -18.07 2.86
N ARG A 297 -7.34 -17.53 2.19
CA ARG A 297 -7.75 -17.99 0.84
C ARG A 297 -6.68 -17.77 -0.22
N MET A 298 -5.80 -16.79 -0.01
CA MET A 298 -4.66 -16.49 -0.89
C MET A 298 -3.39 -17.25 -0.48
N GLY A 299 -3.44 -18.08 0.56
CA GLY A 299 -2.27 -18.76 1.12
C GLY A 299 -1.35 -17.85 1.91
N ILE A 300 -1.84 -16.67 2.33
CA ILE A 300 -1.09 -15.72 3.14
C ILE A 300 -1.64 -15.75 4.57
N HIS A 301 -0.74 -15.88 5.54
CA HIS A 301 -1.11 -15.88 6.95
C HIS A 301 -0.76 -14.53 7.60
N ILE A 302 -1.66 -14.03 8.45
CA ILE A 302 -1.39 -12.85 9.27
C ILE A 302 -0.78 -13.26 10.61
N SER A 303 0.15 -12.46 11.11
CA SER A 303 0.79 -12.69 12.41
C SER A 303 -0.22 -12.57 13.55
N LYS A 304 -0.20 -13.56 14.45
CA LYS A 304 -1.00 -13.56 15.68
C LYS A 304 -0.27 -12.91 16.86
N ARG A 305 0.96 -12.46 16.68
CA ARG A 305 1.73 -11.76 17.72
C ARG A 305 1.06 -10.44 18.06
N ALA A 306 0.70 -10.30 19.33
CA ALA A 306 -0.01 -9.11 19.81
C ALA A 306 0.91 -8.13 20.55
N TYR A 307 1.96 -8.63 21.23
CA TYR A 307 2.77 -7.84 22.16
C TYR A 307 3.77 -6.88 21.50
N ASN A 308 3.98 -6.93 20.20
CA ASN A 308 4.82 -5.97 19.47
C ASN A 308 4.01 -4.87 18.74
N GLN A 309 2.74 -4.65 19.12
CA GLN A 309 1.83 -3.69 18.49
C GLN A 309 2.41 -2.28 18.39
N LEU A 310 2.93 -1.74 19.50
CA LEU A 310 3.51 -0.40 19.52
C LEU A 310 4.78 -0.32 18.66
N GLU A 311 5.64 -1.34 18.71
CA GLU A 311 6.85 -1.41 17.89
C GLU A 311 6.51 -1.34 16.41
N LEU A 312 5.60 -2.18 15.95
CA LEU A 312 5.15 -2.19 14.55
C LEU A 312 4.51 -0.86 14.16
N PHE A 313 3.65 -0.29 15.02
CA PHE A 313 3.02 0.99 14.76
C PHE A 313 4.04 2.12 14.59
N VAL A 314 4.98 2.27 15.53
CA VAL A 314 6.02 3.32 15.50
C VAL A 314 6.95 3.14 14.32
N ASN A 315 7.29 1.89 13.96
CA ASN A 315 8.16 1.59 12.83
C ASN A 315 7.45 1.67 11.47
N SER A 316 6.13 1.68 11.45
CA SER A 316 5.32 1.99 10.27
C SER A 316 5.15 3.50 10.03
N PHE A 317 5.69 4.34 10.91
CA PHE A 317 5.72 5.77 10.67
C PHE A 317 6.65 6.11 9.50
N PRO A 318 6.25 7.04 8.59
CA PRO A 318 7.07 7.43 7.45
C PRO A 318 8.47 7.88 7.84
N GLY A 319 9.47 7.22 7.29
CA GLY A 319 10.87 7.50 7.58
C GLY A 319 11.46 6.74 8.78
N ASN A 320 10.66 5.97 9.53
CA ASN A 320 11.14 5.17 10.68
C ASN A 320 11.25 3.66 10.40
N CYS A 321 11.03 3.23 9.18
CA CYS A 321 10.97 1.81 8.80
C CYS A 321 12.23 0.99 9.15
N TYR A 322 13.40 1.63 9.24
CA TYR A 322 14.63 0.95 9.67
C TYR A 322 14.66 0.55 11.15
N GLY A 323 13.67 0.99 11.94
CA GLY A 323 13.45 0.50 13.30
C GLY A 323 12.91 -0.92 13.37
N MET A 324 12.33 -1.45 12.28
CA MET A 324 11.83 -2.82 12.22
C MET A 324 12.95 -3.83 12.41
N ASN A 325 12.68 -4.89 13.16
CA ASN A 325 13.65 -5.93 13.43
C ASN A 325 13.99 -6.69 12.15
N ALA A 326 15.30 -6.83 11.87
CA ALA A 326 15.77 -7.48 10.65
C ALA A 326 15.56 -9.00 10.65
N ASP A 327 15.47 -9.63 11.83
CA ASP A 327 15.44 -11.09 11.95
C ASP A 327 14.02 -11.66 11.79
N TYR A 328 12.98 -10.91 12.18
CA TYR A 328 11.60 -11.41 12.16
C TYR A 328 10.57 -10.47 11.51
N ASP A 329 10.89 -9.18 11.32
CA ASP A 329 9.96 -8.24 10.65
C ASP A 329 10.30 -8.05 9.16
N ARG A 330 11.36 -8.66 8.65
CA ARG A 330 11.79 -8.49 7.27
C ARG A 330 11.91 -9.83 6.56
N PHE A 331 11.28 -9.92 5.40
CA PHE A 331 11.24 -11.11 4.56
C PHE A 331 12.07 -10.89 3.30
N LEU A 332 12.99 -11.82 2.99
CA LEU A 332 13.85 -11.76 1.80
C LEU A 332 13.14 -12.35 0.59
N THR A 333 13.04 -11.59 -0.49
CA THR A 333 12.42 -12.03 -1.75
C THR A 333 13.01 -11.31 -2.97
N LEU A 334 12.51 -11.63 -4.16
CA LEU A 334 12.84 -10.89 -5.38
C LEU A 334 12.02 -9.59 -5.46
N GLY A 335 12.58 -8.55 -6.09
CA GLY A 335 11.94 -7.23 -6.16
C GLY A 335 10.58 -7.25 -6.86
N ASP A 336 10.42 -8.02 -7.92
CA ASP A 336 9.15 -8.19 -8.63
C ASP A 336 8.10 -8.93 -7.80
N ALA A 337 8.48 -9.98 -7.07
CA ALA A 337 7.60 -10.67 -6.14
C ALA A 337 7.15 -9.74 -5.00
N ALA A 338 8.08 -8.93 -4.46
CA ALA A 338 7.75 -7.92 -3.46
C ALA A 338 6.66 -6.96 -3.95
N THR A 339 6.79 -6.45 -5.16
CA THR A 339 5.85 -5.46 -5.70
C THR A 339 4.47 -6.05 -6.04
N CYS A 340 4.34 -7.38 -6.16
CA CYS A 340 3.03 -8.03 -6.31
C CYS A 340 2.09 -7.80 -5.13
N LEU A 341 2.63 -7.68 -3.90
CA LEU A 341 1.85 -7.40 -2.69
C LEU A 341 1.60 -5.89 -2.47
N MET A 342 2.15 -5.02 -3.31
CA MET A 342 1.82 -3.60 -3.24
C MET A 342 0.43 -3.35 -3.82
N TYR A 343 -0.38 -2.53 -3.14
CA TYR A 343 -1.70 -2.13 -3.62
C TYR A 343 -1.57 -1.16 -4.81
N LYS A 344 -2.36 -1.35 -5.87
CA LYS A 344 -2.18 -0.68 -7.17
C LYS A 344 -3.40 0.07 -7.66
N GLU A 345 -4.57 -0.25 -7.12
CA GLU A 345 -5.84 0.28 -7.62
C GLU A 345 -6.12 1.67 -7.10
N LYS A 346 -6.74 2.49 -7.92
CA LYS A 346 -7.27 3.80 -7.53
C LYS A 346 -8.77 3.76 -7.33
N ILE A 347 -9.25 4.55 -6.39
CA ILE A 347 -10.66 4.87 -6.29
C ILE A 347 -10.96 6.00 -7.26
N VAL A 348 -12.04 5.84 -8.04
CA VAL A 348 -12.46 6.85 -9.02
C VAL A 348 -12.97 8.09 -8.26
N HIS A 349 -12.43 9.25 -8.61
CA HIS A 349 -12.88 10.52 -8.08
C HIS A 349 -13.81 11.22 -9.08
N SER A 350 -14.79 11.93 -8.54
CA SER A 350 -15.69 12.77 -9.35
C SER A 350 -14.93 13.85 -10.12
N GLU A 351 -15.36 14.09 -11.36
CA GLU A 351 -14.88 15.22 -12.15
C GLU A 351 -15.53 16.50 -11.65
N ASP A 352 -14.75 17.57 -11.53
CA ASP A 352 -15.24 18.89 -11.14
C ASP A 352 -15.47 19.74 -12.39
N THR A 353 -16.61 19.52 -13.02
CA THR A 353 -17.05 20.25 -14.22
C THR A 353 -18.49 20.70 -14.05
N PRO A 354 -18.93 21.77 -14.73
CA PRO A 354 -20.31 22.19 -14.71
C PRO A 354 -21.26 21.23 -15.44
N PHE A 355 -20.73 20.39 -16.35
CA PHE A 355 -21.49 19.46 -17.15
C PHE A 355 -21.19 18.02 -16.76
N LYS A 356 -21.79 17.56 -15.68
CA LYS A 356 -21.56 16.23 -15.12
C LYS A 356 -22.85 15.46 -14.87
N VAL A 357 -22.77 14.16 -15.03
CA VAL A 357 -23.82 13.20 -14.71
C VAL A 357 -23.34 12.34 -13.53
N TYR A 358 -24.24 12.07 -12.60
CA TYR A 358 -23.94 11.36 -11.37
C TYR A 358 -24.22 9.86 -11.52
N TYR A 359 -23.23 9.07 -11.17
CA TYR A 359 -23.26 7.60 -11.18
C TYR A 359 -22.78 7.05 -9.85
N THR A 360 -22.80 5.75 -9.73
CA THR A 360 -22.14 5.02 -8.65
C THR A 360 -21.28 3.92 -9.27
N ASP A 361 -20.12 3.68 -8.70
CA ASP A 361 -19.33 2.51 -9.04
C ASP A 361 -19.90 1.25 -8.37
N ARG A 362 -19.28 0.09 -8.63
CA ARG A 362 -19.68 -1.20 -8.05
C ARG A 362 -19.48 -1.28 -6.54
N GLN A 363 -18.68 -0.40 -5.95
CA GLN A 363 -18.44 -0.32 -4.51
C GLN A 363 -19.43 0.59 -3.80
N GLY A 364 -20.36 1.21 -4.56
CA GLY A 364 -21.30 2.18 -4.04
C GLY A 364 -20.70 3.58 -3.84
N VAL A 365 -19.53 3.84 -4.43
CA VAL A 365 -18.90 5.16 -4.38
C VAL A 365 -19.62 6.09 -5.35
N PRO A 366 -20.11 7.26 -4.90
CA PRO A 366 -20.74 8.24 -5.78
C PRO A 366 -19.66 8.89 -6.68
N VAL A 367 -19.91 8.88 -7.98
CA VAL A 367 -18.99 9.41 -9.01
C VAL A 367 -19.74 10.34 -9.95
N ALA A 368 -19.21 11.53 -10.15
CA ALA A 368 -19.68 12.46 -11.17
C ALA A 368 -18.73 12.41 -12.38
N ILE A 369 -19.27 12.18 -13.56
CA ILE A 369 -18.54 12.04 -14.82
C ILE A 369 -18.98 13.13 -15.79
N ASP A 370 -18.02 13.82 -16.41
CA ASP A 370 -18.27 14.72 -17.53
C ASP A 370 -18.41 13.92 -18.83
N ILE A 371 -19.64 13.68 -19.23
CA ILE A 371 -19.95 12.96 -20.47
C ILE A 371 -19.58 13.74 -21.75
N SER A 372 -19.33 15.05 -21.66
CA SER A 372 -18.89 15.86 -22.81
C SER A 372 -17.43 15.61 -23.17
N GLY A 373 -16.63 15.13 -22.22
CA GLY A 373 -15.20 14.83 -22.39
C GLY A 373 -14.33 16.08 -22.68
N LYS A 374 -14.89 17.28 -22.58
CA LYS A 374 -14.18 18.53 -22.97
C LYS A 374 -13.38 19.15 -21.87
N GLU A 375 -13.89 19.10 -20.64
CA GLU A 375 -13.28 19.81 -19.51
C GLU A 375 -13.35 18.95 -18.27
N GLY A 376 -12.28 18.38 -17.85
CA GLY A 376 -12.20 17.66 -16.59
C GLY A 376 -10.75 17.52 -16.15
N ARG A 377 -10.44 17.84 -14.91
CA ARG A 377 -9.10 17.62 -14.33
C ARG A 377 -8.75 16.14 -14.21
N ASN A 378 -9.76 15.30 -14.08
CA ASN A 378 -9.62 13.84 -13.90
C ASN A 378 -10.26 13.07 -15.06
N LYS A 379 -10.08 13.52 -16.26
CA LYS A 379 -10.71 12.99 -17.46
C LYS A 379 -10.90 11.48 -17.40
N LEU A 380 -12.13 11.04 -17.16
CA LEU A 380 -12.53 9.64 -17.07
C LEU A 380 -12.96 9.07 -18.43
N THR A 381 -13.08 9.93 -19.44
CA THR A 381 -13.49 9.58 -20.78
C THR A 381 -12.42 9.98 -21.80
N ASP A 382 -12.12 9.09 -22.75
CA ASP A 382 -11.15 9.35 -23.82
C ASP A 382 -11.73 10.21 -24.95
N ASN A 383 -13.04 10.12 -25.15
CA ASN A 383 -13.76 10.88 -26.20
C ASN A 383 -15.19 11.16 -25.77
N SER A 384 -15.93 11.93 -26.60
CA SER A 384 -17.32 12.30 -26.36
C SER A 384 -18.35 11.25 -26.83
N ASN A 385 -17.89 10.13 -27.36
CA ASN A 385 -18.79 9.07 -27.80
C ASN A 385 -19.18 8.20 -26.63
N PHE A 386 -20.45 7.95 -26.46
CA PHE A 386 -20.96 7.06 -25.40
C PHE A 386 -22.07 6.17 -25.94
N PHE A 387 -22.18 5.02 -25.32
CA PHE A 387 -23.19 4.03 -25.67
C PHE A 387 -23.91 3.60 -24.40
N VAL A 388 -25.23 3.63 -24.44
CA VAL A 388 -26.08 3.24 -23.31
C VAL A 388 -26.76 1.93 -23.67
N LEU A 389 -26.50 0.90 -22.88
CA LEU A 389 -27.18 -0.39 -22.96
C LEU A 389 -28.25 -0.43 -21.87
N GLY A 390 -29.49 -0.67 -22.25
CA GLY A 390 -30.64 -0.85 -21.36
C GLY A 390 -30.83 -2.30 -20.96
#